data_22b7ecad74a55bb21482ad53c4fd4480
#
_entry.id   22b7ecad74a55bb21482ad53c4fd4480
#
_cell.length_a   1.000
_cell.length_b   1.000
_cell.length_c   1.000
_cell.angle_alpha   90.00
_cell.angle_beta   90.00
_cell.angle_gamma   90.00
#
_symmetry.space_group_name_H-M   'P 1'
#
loop_
_entity.id
_entity.type
_entity.pdbx_description
1 polymer ?
#
loop_
_entity_poly.entity_id
_entity_poly.type
_entity_poly.pdbx_seq_one_letter_code
_entity_poly.pdbx_strand_id
1 'polypeptide(L)'
;MNEDPSGLFSVRGKSALVTGAAKGVGALIAQALVEAGATVYLTSRDMAAAEKTAARLSLLGDCVPLAGGLASEDDCRALADQLGEHVDRLHLLVNNAAVLHTAPLDDFDDAAWDSALQVNLKAVFHLVRFLRPLLESAAVAGDPARVVNIGSVDGLHVPSAEIYSYAASKAAMHHLTGHLAGRLAPRIAVNAIALGPFESDMLQESLAAEIGLSSPMRRPGGLDDIAGIVQFLGSRGSAYLTGTVIPFDGGLSLTR
;
A
#
# COMPACT_ATOMS: atom_id res chain seq x y z
N MET A 1 9.54 32.84 0.30
CA MET A 1 8.77 32.50 -0.91
C MET A 1 7.48 31.86 -0.43
N ASN A 2 6.33 32.54 -0.64
CA ASN A 2 5.03 31.94 -0.37
C ASN A 2 4.75 30.93 -1.49
N GLU A 3 5.16 29.69 -1.29
CA GLU A 3 4.71 28.61 -2.18
C GLU A 3 3.20 28.41 -1.95
N ASP A 4 2.47 28.23 -3.04
CA ASP A 4 1.03 27.98 -3.02
C ASP A 4 0.74 26.77 -2.10
N PRO A 5 -0.04 26.94 -1.02
CA PRO A 5 -0.38 25.84 -0.11
C PRO A 5 -1.04 24.64 -0.81
N SER A 6 -1.69 24.87 -1.97
CA SER A 6 -2.28 23.79 -2.79
C SER A 6 -1.22 22.82 -3.34
N GLY A 7 0.01 23.28 -3.60
CA GLY A 7 1.12 22.45 -4.04
C GLY A 7 1.70 21.53 -2.96
N LEU A 8 1.44 21.83 -1.67
CA LEU A 8 1.99 21.05 -0.54
C LEU A 8 1.47 19.61 -0.52
N PHE A 9 0.21 19.41 -0.89
CA PHE A 9 -0.46 18.09 -0.91
C PHE A 9 -0.52 17.47 -2.31
N SER A 10 0.16 18.06 -3.30
CA SER A 10 0.15 17.58 -4.68
C SER A 10 1.07 16.38 -4.87
N VAL A 11 0.56 15.38 -5.59
CA VAL A 11 1.34 14.25 -6.14
C VAL A 11 1.47 14.36 -7.67
N ARG A 12 1.05 15.47 -8.26
CA ARG A 12 1.11 15.71 -9.71
C ARG A 12 2.54 15.59 -10.24
N GLY A 13 2.69 14.84 -11.34
CA GLY A 13 3.99 14.59 -11.98
C GLY A 13 4.91 13.63 -11.22
N LYS A 14 4.45 13.03 -10.13
CA LYS A 14 5.19 11.98 -9.41
C LYS A 14 4.93 10.61 -10.05
N SER A 15 5.96 9.74 -10.05
CA SER A 15 5.83 8.33 -10.41
C SER A 15 5.52 7.50 -9.17
N ALA A 16 4.55 6.61 -9.27
CA ALA A 16 4.13 5.74 -8.17
C ALA A 16 4.04 4.29 -8.62
N LEU A 17 4.53 3.35 -7.82
CA LEU A 17 4.30 1.91 -7.97
C LEU A 17 3.28 1.47 -6.92
N VAL A 18 2.19 0.80 -7.35
CA VAL A 18 1.18 0.23 -6.45
C VAL A 18 1.08 -1.27 -6.67
N THR A 19 1.44 -2.07 -5.67
CA THR A 19 1.40 -3.52 -5.79
C THR A 19 0.01 -4.07 -5.49
N GLY A 20 -0.40 -5.14 -6.21
CA GLY A 20 -1.71 -5.76 -6.02
C GLY A 20 -2.88 -4.83 -6.36
N ALA A 21 -2.74 -4.01 -7.39
CA ALA A 21 -3.65 -2.93 -7.71
C ALA A 21 -4.66 -3.24 -8.83
N ALA A 22 -4.80 -4.50 -9.23
CA ALA A 22 -5.82 -4.88 -10.22
C ALA A 22 -7.25 -4.81 -9.68
N LYS A 23 -7.45 -4.84 -8.36
CA LYS A 23 -8.75 -4.79 -7.70
C LYS A 23 -8.66 -4.30 -6.26
N GLY A 24 -9.81 -4.16 -5.61
CA GLY A 24 -9.91 -3.82 -4.19
C GLY A 24 -9.25 -2.49 -3.84
N VAL A 25 -8.72 -2.39 -2.62
CA VAL A 25 -8.08 -1.18 -2.10
C VAL A 25 -6.92 -0.70 -2.97
N GLY A 26 -6.14 -1.64 -3.54
CA GLY A 26 -5.05 -1.27 -4.45
C GLY A 26 -5.52 -0.54 -5.70
N ALA A 27 -6.66 -0.94 -6.27
CA ALA A 27 -7.26 -0.26 -7.41
C ALA A 27 -7.81 1.13 -7.03
N LEU A 28 -8.38 1.29 -5.84
CA LEU A 28 -8.80 2.59 -5.31
C LEU A 28 -7.59 3.52 -5.10
N ILE A 29 -6.49 3.01 -4.55
CA ILE A 29 -5.23 3.76 -4.39
C ILE A 29 -4.69 4.21 -5.75
N ALA A 30 -4.62 3.28 -6.71
CA ALA A 30 -4.15 3.59 -8.06
C ALA A 30 -5.02 4.65 -8.72
N GLN A 31 -6.35 4.54 -8.63
CA GLN A 31 -7.29 5.53 -9.14
C GLN A 31 -7.06 6.90 -8.51
N ALA A 32 -7.01 6.98 -7.19
CA ALA A 32 -6.80 8.23 -6.47
C ALA A 32 -5.51 8.96 -6.87
N LEU A 33 -4.42 8.20 -7.09
CA LEU A 33 -3.14 8.76 -7.52
C LEU A 33 -3.16 9.21 -8.98
N VAL A 34 -3.82 8.46 -9.88
CA VAL A 34 -4.00 8.82 -11.29
C VAL A 34 -4.82 10.11 -11.40
N GLU A 35 -5.97 10.19 -10.73
CA GLU A 35 -6.82 11.39 -10.70
C GLU A 35 -6.09 12.61 -10.14
N ALA A 36 -5.18 12.41 -9.21
CA ALA A 36 -4.33 13.48 -8.67
C ALA A 36 -3.14 13.87 -9.58
N GLY A 37 -3.01 13.23 -10.76
CA GLY A 37 -2.02 13.55 -11.79
C GLY A 37 -0.64 12.90 -11.57
N ALA A 38 -0.57 11.82 -10.81
CA ALA A 38 0.61 10.95 -10.77
C ALA A 38 0.60 9.96 -11.94
N THR A 39 1.79 9.57 -12.42
CA THR A 39 1.94 8.40 -13.30
C THR A 39 2.00 7.15 -12.44
N VAL A 40 1.04 6.24 -12.59
CA VAL A 40 0.90 5.05 -11.76
C VAL A 40 1.29 3.79 -12.52
N TYR A 41 2.25 3.04 -11.96
CA TYR A 41 2.59 1.69 -12.35
C TYR A 41 1.86 0.75 -11.41
N LEU A 42 0.94 -0.07 -11.93
CA LEU A 42 0.20 -1.02 -11.11
C LEU A 42 0.58 -2.46 -11.41
N THR A 43 0.65 -3.29 -10.38
CA THR A 43 0.98 -4.71 -10.57
C THR A 43 -0.10 -5.65 -10.08
N SER A 44 -0.15 -6.82 -10.69
CA SER A 44 -0.96 -7.95 -10.25
C SER A 44 -0.30 -9.27 -10.68
N ARG A 45 -0.62 -10.36 -9.97
CA ARG A 45 -0.31 -11.73 -10.43
C ARG A 45 -1.10 -12.11 -11.69
N ASP A 46 -2.29 -11.55 -11.83
CA ASP A 46 -3.15 -11.68 -13.01
C ASP A 46 -2.93 -10.46 -13.90
N MET A 47 -2.15 -10.64 -14.96
CA MET A 47 -1.81 -9.58 -15.91
C MET A 47 -3.04 -9.09 -16.67
N ALA A 48 -3.96 -9.97 -17.05
CA ALA A 48 -5.19 -9.56 -17.75
C ALA A 48 -6.07 -8.65 -16.86
N ALA A 49 -6.14 -8.95 -15.56
CA ALA A 49 -6.83 -8.07 -14.62
C ALA A 49 -6.09 -6.73 -14.43
N ALA A 50 -4.75 -6.73 -14.44
CA ALA A 50 -3.95 -5.50 -14.38
C ALA A 50 -4.17 -4.63 -15.61
N GLU A 51 -4.12 -5.20 -16.80
CA GLU A 51 -4.38 -4.52 -18.08
C GLU A 51 -5.78 -3.91 -18.14
N LYS A 52 -6.80 -4.67 -17.72
CA LYS A 52 -8.18 -4.17 -17.66
C LYS A 52 -8.30 -2.97 -16.74
N THR A 53 -7.69 -3.01 -15.57
CA THR A 53 -7.73 -1.92 -14.60
C THR A 53 -6.94 -0.72 -15.10
N ALA A 54 -5.74 -0.93 -15.65
CA ALA A 54 -4.94 0.14 -16.23
C ALA A 54 -5.67 0.82 -17.40
N ALA A 55 -6.29 0.06 -18.32
CA ALA A 55 -7.06 0.63 -19.41
C ALA A 55 -8.22 1.52 -18.92
N ARG A 56 -8.92 1.11 -17.85
CA ARG A 56 -9.95 1.93 -17.22
C ARG A 56 -9.37 3.22 -16.63
N LEU A 57 -8.26 3.12 -15.90
CA LEU A 57 -7.63 4.26 -15.24
C LEU A 57 -6.93 5.20 -16.23
N SER A 58 -6.47 4.70 -17.37
CA SER A 58 -5.88 5.50 -18.43
C SER A 58 -6.86 6.50 -19.09
N LEU A 59 -8.16 6.36 -18.82
CA LEU A 59 -9.15 7.38 -19.17
C LEU A 59 -9.11 8.61 -18.23
N LEU A 60 -8.47 8.49 -17.08
CA LEU A 60 -8.37 9.52 -16.04
C LEU A 60 -6.97 10.16 -15.97
N GLY A 61 -5.94 9.46 -16.45
CA GLY A 61 -4.54 9.92 -16.42
C GLY A 61 -3.57 8.78 -16.75
N ASP A 62 -2.30 8.92 -16.42
CA ASP A 62 -1.26 7.97 -16.80
C ASP A 62 -1.26 6.73 -15.89
N CYS A 63 -1.58 5.56 -16.45
CA CYS A 63 -1.58 4.28 -15.75
C CYS A 63 -0.98 3.17 -16.62
N VAL A 64 0.04 2.49 -16.12
CA VAL A 64 0.79 1.44 -16.84
C VAL A 64 0.72 0.13 -16.04
N PRO A 65 0.24 -0.97 -16.64
CA PRO A 65 0.27 -2.27 -15.98
C PRO A 65 1.65 -2.90 -16.09
N LEU A 66 2.13 -3.50 -15.00
CA LEU A 66 3.36 -4.28 -14.97
C LEU A 66 3.05 -5.71 -14.51
N ALA A 67 3.70 -6.69 -15.12
CA ALA A 67 3.66 -8.05 -14.61
C ALA A 67 4.39 -8.08 -13.24
N GLY A 68 3.76 -8.65 -12.21
CA GLY A 68 4.40 -8.66 -10.90
C GLY A 68 3.87 -9.76 -9.99
N GLY A 69 4.60 -10.88 -9.91
CA GLY A 69 4.54 -11.80 -8.80
C GLY A 69 5.30 -11.25 -7.59
N LEU A 70 4.96 -11.72 -6.40
CA LEU A 70 5.67 -11.38 -5.16
C LEU A 70 5.91 -12.64 -4.30
N ALA A 71 5.88 -13.80 -4.97
CA ALA A 71 6.00 -15.10 -4.30
C ALA A 71 7.45 -15.48 -3.96
N SER A 72 8.44 -14.74 -4.48
CA SER A 72 9.86 -14.96 -4.23
C SER A 72 10.66 -13.66 -4.22
N GLU A 73 11.92 -13.73 -3.80
CA GLU A 73 12.86 -12.61 -3.94
C GLU A 73 13.10 -12.27 -5.41
N ASP A 74 13.22 -13.29 -6.26
CA ASP A 74 13.48 -13.11 -7.70
C ASP A 74 12.30 -12.43 -8.41
N ASP A 75 11.05 -12.74 -8.04
CA ASP A 75 9.87 -12.01 -8.53
C ASP A 75 9.95 -10.52 -8.19
N CYS A 76 10.32 -10.20 -6.94
CA CYS A 76 10.46 -8.81 -6.50
C CYS A 76 11.60 -8.09 -7.24
N ARG A 77 12.69 -8.79 -7.54
CA ARG A 77 13.80 -8.26 -8.32
C ARG A 77 13.37 -7.99 -9.75
N ALA A 78 12.74 -8.98 -10.40
CA ALA A 78 12.24 -8.85 -11.76
C ALA A 78 11.26 -7.66 -11.91
N LEU A 79 10.37 -7.46 -10.93
CA LEU A 79 9.48 -6.30 -10.91
C LEU A 79 10.24 -4.98 -10.78
N ALA A 80 11.27 -4.93 -9.94
CA ALA A 80 12.08 -3.73 -9.78
C ALA A 80 12.89 -3.41 -11.06
N ASP A 81 13.47 -4.43 -11.70
CA ASP A 81 14.18 -4.29 -12.96
C ASP A 81 13.23 -3.81 -14.07
N GLN A 82 12.05 -4.42 -14.21
CA GLN A 82 11.03 -4.00 -15.16
C GLN A 82 10.60 -2.54 -14.95
N LEU A 83 10.37 -2.11 -13.71
CA LEU A 83 10.04 -0.71 -13.43
C LEU A 83 11.19 0.22 -13.85
N GLY A 84 12.43 -0.18 -13.64
CA GLY A 84 13.63 0.57 -14.04
C GLY A 84 13.76 0.81 -15.55
N GLU A 85 13.11 -0.02 -16.39
CA GLU A 85 13.01 0.20 -17.84
C GLU A 85 12.03 1.35 -18.19
N HIS A 86 11.13 1.70 -17.28
CA HIS A 86 10.11 2.72 -17.49
C HIS A 86 10.43 4.07 -16.82
N VAL A 87 11.19 4.06 -15.72
CA VAL A 87 11.45 5.28 -14.93
C VAL A 87 12.87 5.34 -14.37
N ASP A 88 13.44 6.54 -14.33
CA ASP A 88 14.71 6.83 -13.65
C ASP A 88 14.51 7.23 -12.18
N ARG A 89 13.27 7.50 -11.77
CA ARG A 89 12.90 8.01 -10.44
C ARG A 89 11.57 7.42 -9.99
N LEU A 90 11.54 6.92 -8.76
CA LEU A 90 10.30 6.48 -8.12
C LEU A 90 10.01 7.36 -6.90
N HIS A 91 8.92 8.13 -6.95
CA HIS A 91 8.58 9.05 -5.87
C HIS A 91 7.77 8.37 -4.75
N LEU A 92 6.96 7.36 -5.12
CA LEU A 92 6.06 6.67 -4.19
C LEU A 92 6.02 5.17 -4.48
N LEU A 93 6.35 4.35 -3.49
CA LEU A 93 6.10 2.91 -3.48
C LEU A 93 4.95 2.62 -2.51
N VAL A 94 3.86 2.02 -3.01
CA VAL A 94 2.75 1.54 -2.19
C VAL A 94 2.77 0.02 -2.17
N ASN A 95 3.19 -0.57 -1.06
CA ASN A 95 3.14 -2.00 -0.80
C ASN A 95 1.73 -2.36 -0.31
N ASN A 96 0.84 -2.67 -1.26
CA ASN A 96 -0.55 -3.02 -0.98
C ASN A 96 -0.85 -4.52 -1.16
N ALA A 97 -0.12 -5.22 -2.02
CA ALA A 97 -0.36 -6.65 -2.24
C ALA A 97 -0.35 -7.44 -0.93
N ALA A 98 -1.35 -8.27 -0.76
CA ALA A 98 -1.47 -9.14 0.41
C ALA A 98 -2.20 -10.43 0.06
N VAL A 99 -1.95 -11.46 0.86
CA VAL A 99 -2.73 -12.70 0.91
C VAL A 99 -3.31 -12.85 2.30
N LEU A 100 -4.51 -13.41 2.36
CA LEU A 100 -5.24 -13.70 3.59
C LEU A 100 -5.75 -15.13 3.51
N HIS A 101 -5.46 -15.92 4.55
CA HIS A 101 -5.96 -17.28 4.73
C HIS A 101 -6.77 -17.34 6.01
N THR A 102 -7.89 -18.06 5.96
CA THR A 102 -8.77 -18.30 7.10
C THR A 102 -8.98 -19.79 7.24
N ALA A 103 -8.69 -20.32 8.40
CA ALA A 103 -8.98 -21.72 8.77
C ALA A 103 -9.04 -21.84 10.28
N PRO A 104 -9.76 -22.86 10.84
CA PRO A 104 -9.66 -23.20 12.25
C PRO A 104 -8.22 -23.47 12.68
N LEU A 105 -7.93 -23.26 13.96
CA LEU A 105 -6.59 -23.42 14.51
C LEU A 105 -5.95 -24.77 14.16
N ASP A 106 -6.70 -25.84 14.28
CA ASP A 106 -6.20 -27.20 14.06
C ASP A 106 -6.00 -27.54 12.56
N ASP A 107 -6.62 -26.77 11.66
CA ASP A 107 -6.55 -26.95 10.21
C ASP A 107 -5.64 -25.90 9.51
N PHE A 108 -4.98 -25.04 10.28
CA PHE A 108 -4.17 -23.95 9.73
C PHE A 108 -2.77 -24.45 9.34
N ASP A 109 -2.53 -24.59 8.03
CA ASP A 109 -1.34 -25.22 7.48
C ASP A 109 -0.11 -24.27 7.32
N ASP A 110 1.08 -24.87 7.18
CA ASP A 110 2.33 -24.13 6.97
C ASP A 110 2.34 -23.35 5.63
N ALA A 111 1.66 -23.83 4.59
CA ALA A 111 1.61 -23.15 3.31
C ALA A 111 0.87 -21.79 3.42
N ALA A 112 -0.14 -21.70 4.26
CA ALA A 112 -0.81 -20.44 4.60
C ALA A 112 0.14 -19.47 5.32
N TRP A 113 1.00 -19.98 6.22
CA TRP A 113 2.04 -19.18 6.87
C TRP A 113 3.09 -18.70 5.88
N ASP A 114 3.66 -19.61 5.10
CA ASP A 114 4.70 -19.29 4.13
C ASP A 114 4.26 -18.26 3.13
N SER A 115 3.06 -18.40 2.56
CA SER A 115 2.55 -17.46 1.58
C SER A 115 2.26 -16.09 2.20
N ALA A 116 1.69 -16.03 3.41
CA ALA A 116 1.41 -14.77 4.10
C ALA A 116 2.72 -14.03 4.47
N LEU A 117 3.70 -14.72 5.04
CA LEU A 117 4.98 -14.12 5.37
C LEU A 117 5.75 -13.69 4.12
N GLN A 118 5.69 -14.48 3.05
CA GLN A 118 6.36 -14.15 1.80
C GLN A 118 5.78 -12.89 1.17
N VAL A 119 4.46 -12.81 0.98
CA VAL A 119 3.84 -11.69 0.27
C VAL A 119 3.68 -10.46 1.16
N ASN A 120 3.17 -10.64 2.40
CA ASN A 120 2.80 -9.51 3.24
C ASN A 120 4.00 -8.88 3.98
N LEU A 121 5.13 -9.59 4.08
CA LEU A 121 6.29 -9.13 4.84
C LEU A 121 7.58 -9.13 4.03
N LYS A 122 8.05 -10.29 3.52
CA LYS A 122 9.34 -10.38 2.84
C LYS A 122 9.34 -9.59 1.53
N ALA A 123 8.26 -9.65 0.74
CA ALA A 123 8.16 -8.89 -0.50
C ALA A 123 8.22 -7.37 -0.25
N VAL A 124 7.63 -6.86 0.84
CA VAL A 124 7.76 -5.45 1.25
C VAL A 124 9.23 -5.07 1.44
N PHE A 125 9.98 -5.91 2.16
CA PHE A 125 11.42 -5.68 2.36
C PHE A 125 12.21 -5.74 1.05
N HIS A 126 11.96 -6.77 0.22
CA HIS A 126 12.66 -6.96 -1.05
C HIS A 126 12.40 -5.81 -2.03
N LEU A 127 11.15 -5.38 -2.17
CA LEU A 127 10.81 -4.25 -3.04
C LEU A 127 11.47 -2.95 -2.59
N VAL A 128 11.45 -2.64 -1.29
CA VAL A 128 12.17 -1.46 -0.76
C VAL A 128 13.66 -1.56 -1.06
N ARG A 129 14.26 -2.74 -0.86
CA ARG A 129 15.69 -2.99 -1.12
C ARG A 129 16.06 -2.80 -2.59
N PHE A 130 15.29 -3.38 -3.52
CA PHE A 130 15.62 -3.35 -4.95
C PHE A 130 15.25 -2.02 -5.61
N LEU A 131 14.16 -1.37 -5.16
CA LEU A 131 13.73 -0.08 -5.67
C LEU A 131 14.44 1.10 -4.99
N ARG A 132 15.27 0.85 -3.97
CA ARG A 132 15.98 1.90 -3.25
C ARG A 132 16.73 2.88 -4.17
N PRO A 133 17.47 2.45 -5.20
CA PRO A 133 18.17 3.40 -6.08
C PRO A 133 17.20 4.37 -6.78
N LEU A 134 16.05 3.90 -7.26
CA LEU A 134 15.02 4.72 -7.90
C LEU A 134 14.35 5.67 -6.89
N LEU A 135 14.10 5.22 -5.66
CA LEU A 135 13.57 6.05 -4.58
C LEU A 135 14.56 7.14 -4.17
N GLU A 136 15.84 6.78 -4.00
CA GLU A 136 16.88 7.77 -3.66
C GLU A 136 17.08 8.80 -4.77
N SER A 137 16.93 8.42 -6.05
CA SER A 137 17.05 9.36 -7.17
C SER A 137 15.88 10.34 -7.26
N ALA A 138 14.71 10.00 -6.71
CA ALA A 138 13.56 10.89 -6.65
C ALA A 138 13.65 11.91 -5.49
N ALA A 139 14.43 11.61 -4.45
CA ALA A 139 14.51 12.43 -3.25
C ALA A 139 15.28 13.72 -3.48
N VAL A 140 14.67 14.84 -3.10
CA VAL A 140 15.29 16.16 -3.10
C VAL A 140 15.31 16.77 -1.70
N ALA A 141 16.05 17.86 -1.49
CA ALA A 141 16.09 18.52 -0.19
C ALA A 141 14.69 18.98 0.25
N GLY A 142 14.23 18.52 1.42
CA GLY A 142 12.91 18.84 1.96
C GLY A 142 11.73 18.04 1.36
N ASP A 143 11.99 17.16 0.36
CA ASP A 143 10.97 16.27 -0.21
C ASP A 143 11.56 14.86 -0.45
N PRO A 144 11.61 13.99 0.57
CA PRO A 144 12.07 12.60 0.43
C PRO A 144 11.15 11.80 -0.50
N ALA A 145 11.63 10.69 -1.06
CA ALA A 145 10.74 9.68 -1.62
C ALA A 145 9.91 9.00 -0.53
N ARG A 146 8.84 8.33 -0.89
CA ARG A 146 7.87 7.73 0.05
C ARG A 146 7.73 6.23 -0.16
N VAL A 147 7.67 5.51 0.95
CA VAL A 147 7.18 4.14 1.00
C VAL A 147 5.96 4.13 1.91
N VAL A 148 4.84 3.65 1.39
CA VAL A 148 3.59 3.47 2.13
C VAL A 148 3.25 1.99 2.15
N ASN A 149 3.27 1.40 3.33
CA ASN A 149 2.91 0.01 3.55
C ASN A 149 1.44 -0.09 3.95
N ILE A 150 0.65 -0.86 3.21
CA ILE A 150 -0.76 -1.07 3.54
C ILE A 150 -0.87 -2.18 4.57
N GLY A 151 -1.07 -1.76 5.81
CA GLY A 151 -1.28 -2.59 6.97
C GLY A 151 -2.73 -3.00 7.17
N SER A 152 -3.03 -3.42 8.40
CA SER A 152 -4.37 -3.75 8.86
C SER A 152 -4.51 -3.42 10.34
N VAL A 153 -5.69 -3.07 10.78
CA VAL A 153 -6.03 -3.01 12.22
C VAL A 153 -5.82 -4.36 12.91
N ASP A 154 -5.93 -5.46 12.16
CA ASP A 154 -5.65 -6.81 12.66
C ASP A 154 -4.17 -7.05 12.98
N GLY A 155 -3.27 -6.16 12.55
CA GLY A 155 -1.87 -6.12 12.98
C GLY A 155 -1.63 -5.22 14.21
N LEU A 156 -2.64 -4.47 14.66
CA LEU A 156 -2.59 -3.64 15.87
C LEU A 156 -3.32 -4.30 17.04
N HIS A 157 -4.39 -5.04 16.75
CA HIS A 157 -5.24 -5.71 17.72
C HIS A 157 -5.44 -7.17 17.32
N VAL A 158 -5.78 -8.00 18.29
CA VAL A 158 -6.10 -9.41 18.05
C VAL A 158 -7.48 -9.49 17.39
N PRO A 159 -7.58 -9.99 16.14
CA PRO A 159 -8.87 -10.17 15.49
C PRO A 159 -9.66 -11.35 16.11
N SER A 160 -10.97 -11.30 16.00
CA SER A 160 -11.85 -12.44 16.34
C SER A 160 -11.86 -13.52 15.25
N ALA A 161 -11.46 -13.17 14.02
CA ALA A 161 -11.38 -14.08 12.90
C ALA A 161 -10.11 -14.95 12.97
N GLU A 162 -10.20 -16.17 12.48
CA GLU A 162 -9.09 -17.14 12.43
C GLU A 162 -8.17 -16.88 11.25
N ILE A 163 -7.45 -15.76 11.29
CA ILE A 163 -6.54 -15.24 10.25
C ILE A 163 -5.10 -15.12 10.79
N TYR A 164 -4.62 -16.16 11.45
CA TYR A 164 -3.38 -16.17 12.24
C TYR A 164 -2.16 -15.62 11.50
N SER A 165 -1.84 -16.20 10.32
CA SER A 165 -0.68 -15.80 9.53
C SER A 165 -0.82 -14.38 8.97
N TYR A 166 -2.04 -13.96 8.60
CA TYR A 166 -2.29 -12.61 8.12
C TYR A 166 -2.05 -11.58 9.22
N ALA A 167 -2.70 -11.72 10.38
CA ALA A 167 -2.57 -10.79 11.50
C ALA A 167 -1.11 -10.68 11.97
N ALA A 168 -0.42 -11.81 12.13
CA ALA A 168 1.00 -11.85 12.49
C ALA A 168 1.88 -11.16 11.44
N SER A 169 1.65 -11.41 10.14
CA SER A 169 2.41 -10.77 9.06
C SER A 169 2.21 -9.26 9.01
N LYS A 170 0.99 -8.76 9.28
CA LYS A 170 0.69 -7.33 9.33
C LYS A 170 1.31 -6.66 10.54
N ALA A 171 1.31 -7.30 11.72
CA ALA A 171 2.02 -6.81 12.90
C ALA A 171 3.54 -6.72 12.65
N ALA A 172 4.13 -7.77 12.06
CA ALA A 172 5.54 -7.79 11.69
C ALA A 172 5.88 -6.69 10.66
N MET A 173 5.03 -6.44 9.67
CA MET A 173 5.22 -5.40 8.67
C MET A 173 5.11 -3.99 9.31
N HIS A 174 4.22 -3.78 10.28
CA HIS A 174 4.17 -2.53 11.06
C HIS A 174 5.51 -2.29 11.78
N HIS A 175 6.08 -3.31 12.41
CA HIS A 175 7.38 -3.19 13.06
C HIS A 175 8.52 -2.95 12.06
N LEU A 176 8.52 -3.66 10.92
CA LEU A 176 9.48 -3.47 9.83
C LEU A 176 9.44 -2.02 9.28
N THR A 177 8.27 -1.40 9.22
CA THR A 177 8.11 0.00 8.81
C THR A 177 8.99 0.94 9.63
N GLY A 178 9.01 0.80 10.95
CA GLY A 178 9.87 1.58 11.84
C GLY A 178 11.37 1.35 11.59
N HIS A 179 11.77 0.09 11.38
CA HIS A 179 13.16 -0.25 11.06
C HIS A 179 13.63 0.38 9.74
N LEU A 180 12.80 0.27 8.69
CA LEU A 180 13.12 0.84 7.38
C LEU A 180 13.16 2.38 7.45
N ALA A 181 12.23 3.00 8.17
CA ALA A 181 12.19 4.44 8.37
C ALA A 181 13.50 4.98 8.99
N GLY A 182 13.94 4.37 10.09
CA GLY A 182 15.18 4.78 10.77
C GLY A 182 16.43 4.56 9.90
N ARG A 183 16.42 3.59 8.99
CA ARG A 183 17.57 3.26 8.16
C ARG A 183 17.64 4.06 6.87
N LEU A 184 16.49 4.49 6.33
CA LEU A 184 16.40 5.11 4.99
C LEU A 184 16.25 6.63 5.03
N ALA A 185 15.91 7.20 6.20
CA ALA A 185 15.91 8.64 6.39
C ALA A 185 17.35 9.21 6.21
N PRO A 186 17.48 10.45 5.73
CA PRO A 186 16.41 11.41 5.39
C PRO A 186 15.93 11.33 3.93
N ARG A 187 16.43 10.41 3.12
CA ARG A 187 16.13 10.36 1.69
C ARG A 187 14.80 9.67 1.37
N ILE A 188 14.39 8.72 2.20
CA ILE A 188 13.15 7.97 2.01
C ILE A 188 12.38 7.96 3.33
N ALA A 189 11.16 8.46 3.31
CA ALA A 189 10.22 8.34 4.42
C ALA A 189 9.40 7.05 4.25
N VAL A 190 9.27 6.28 5.32
CA VAL A 190 8.54 5.00 5.32
C VAL A 190 7.47 5.03 6.39
N ASN A 191 6.20 4.88 5.98
CA ASN A 191 5.07 4.84 6.89
C ASN A 191 4.12 3.67 6.54
N ALA A 192 3.26 3.31 7.46
CA ALA A 192 2.21 2.33 7.23
C ALA A 192 0.83 2.95 7.49
N ILE A 193 -0.18 2.46 6.76
CA ILE A 193 -1.59 2.72 7.00
C ILE A 193 -2.19 1.42 7.52
N ALA A 194 -2.63 1.38 8.77
CA ALA A 194 -3.38 0.25 9.32
C ALA A 194 -4.86 0.42 8.95
N LEU A 195 -5.27 -0.23 7.84
CA LEU A 195 -6.62 -0.11 7.32
C LEU A 195 -7.62 -0.89 8.17
N GLY A 196 -8.77 -0.28 8.39
CA GLY A 196 -10.00 -0.94 8.78
C GLY A 196 -10.77 -1.53 7.59
N PRO A 197 -12.08 -1.77 7.72
CA PRO A 197 -12.91 -2.28 6.63
C PRO A 197 -13.04 -1.22 5.53
N PHE A 198 -12.75 -1.63 4.29
CA PHE A 198 -12.94 -0.84 3.08
C PHE A 198 -13.84 -1.58 2.11
N GLU A 199 -14.60 -0.82 1.34
CA GLU A 199 -15.34 -1.36 0.18
C GLU A 199 -14.35 -1.97 -0.79
N SER A 200 -14.35 -3.29 -0.92
CA SER A 200 -13.42 -4.01 -1.79
C SER A 200 -13.96 -5.40 -2.12
N ASP A 201 -13.52 -5.94 -3.26
CA ASP A 201 -13.86 -7.33 -3.66
C ASP A 201 -13.31 -8.41 -2.69
N MET A 202 -12.44 -8.04 -1.76
CA MET A 202 -11.86 -8.97 -0.78
C MET A 202 -12.79 -9.20 0.41
N LEU A 203 -13.64 -8.23 0.73
CA LEU A 203 -14.73 -8.35 1.69
C LEU A 203 -16.06 -8.31 0.92
N GLN A 204 -16.94 -9.26 1.16
CA GLN A 204 -18.30 -9.15 0.64
C GLN A 204 -18.89 -7.81 1.10
N GLU A 205 -19.53 -7.09 0.19
CA GLU A 205 -20.07 -5.75 0.44
C GLU A 205 -20.95 -5.68 1.70
N SER A 206 -21.76 -6.74 1.94
CA SER A 206 -22.57 -6.89 3.14
C SER A 206 -21.75 -7.00 4.43
N LEU A 207 -20.62 -7.73 4.40
CA LEU A 207 -19.75 -7.91 5.56
C LEU A 207 -18.92 -6.64 5.83
N ALA A 208 -18.45 -5.97 4.78
CA ALA A 208 -17.78 -4.69 4.91
C ALA A 208 -18.70 -3.63 5.54
N ALA A 209 -19.98 -3.60 5.12
CA ALA A 209 -20.97 -2.72 5.68
C ALA A 209 -21.28 -3.07 7.16
N GLU A 210 -21.45 -4.35 7.49
CA GLU A 210 -21.71 -4.80 8.88
C GLU A 210 -20.54 -4.43 9.82
N ILE A 211 -19.31 -4.72 9.42
CA ILE A 211 -18.12 -4.36 10.20
C ILE A 211 -17.94 -2.83 10.25
N GLY A 212 -18.22 -2.13 9.14
CA GLY A 212 -18.20 -0.67 9.10
C GLY A 212 -19.17 -0.03 10.07
N LEU A 213 -20.38 -0.59 10.19
CA LEU A 213 -21.38 -0.12 11.15
C LEU A 213 -20.95 -0.27 12.62
N SER A 214 -20.00 -1.17 12.92
CA SER A 214 -19.41 -1.30 14.26
C SER A 214 -18.34 -0.24 14.57
N SER A 215 -17.86 0.48 13.56
CA SER A 215 -16.91 1.58 13.77
C SER A 215 -17.63 2.84 14.26
N PRO A 216 -16.97 3.73 15.02
CA PRO A 216 -17.53 5.03 15.41
C PRO A 216 -18.03 5.87 14.23
N MET A 217 -17.37 5.79 13.07
CA MET A 217 -17.82 6.51 11.85
C MET A 217 -18.99 5.82 11.13
N ARG A 218 -19.40 4.63 11.56
CA ARG A 218 -20.58 3.86 11.10
C ARG A 218 -20.66 3.62 9.60
N ARG A 219 -19.52 3.49 8.94
CA ARG A 219 -19.39 3.14 7.53
C ARG A 219 -18.04 2.51 7.23
N PRO A 220 -17.90 1.71 6.19
CA PRO A 220 -16.59 1.35 5.66
C PRO A 220 -15.91 2.57 5.04
N GLY A 221 -14.59 2.49 4.84
CA GLY A 221 -13.85 3.45 4.04
C GLY A 221 -14.10 3.24 2.55
N GLY A 222 -14.04 4.32 1.78
CA GLY A 222 -14.21 4.34 0.32
C GLY A 222 -13.08 5.06 -0.41
N LEU A 223 -13.33 5.35 -1.70
CA LEU A 223 -12.33 5.99 -2.58
C LEU A 223 -11.85 7.34 -2.03
N ASP A 224 -12.76 8.21 -1.61
CA ASP A 224 -12.39 9.55 -1.13
C ASP A 224 -11.54 9.49 0.14
N ASP A 225 -11.82 8.52 1.03
CA ASP A 225 -11.05 8.32 2.25
C ASP A 225 -9.62 7.91 1.91
N ILE A 226 -9.45 6.88 1.08
CA ILE A 226 -8.12 6.39 0.71
C ILE A 226 -7.35 7.43 -0.12
N ALA A 227 -8.05 8.20 -0.97
CA ALA A 227 -7.46 9.28 -1.75
C ALA A 227 -6.81 10.33 -0.85
N GLY A 228 -7.52 10.78 0.19
CA GLY A 228 -7.00 11.76 1.14
C GLY A 228 -5.69 11.33 1.80
N ILE A 229 -5.66 10.11 2.35
CA ILE A 229 -4.47 9.64 3.09
C ILE A 229 -3.29 9.30 2.16
N VAL A 230 -3.52 8.70 0.97
CA VAL A 230 -2.41 8.35 0.07
C VAL A 230 -1.82 9.58 -0.62
N GLN A 231 -2.64 10.59 -0.96
CA GLN A 231 -2.14 11.86 -1.48
C GLN A 231 -1.35 12.62 -0.40
N PHE A 232 -1.84 12.68 0.84
CA PHE A 232 -1.09 13.26 1.95
C PHE A 232 0.27 12.57 2.11
N LEU A 233 0.29 11.24 2.26
CA LEU A 233 1.53 10.49 2.47
C LEU A 233 2.46 10.53 1.24
N GLY A 234 1.93 10.62 0.02
CA GLY A 234 2.70 10.74 -1.21
C GLY A 234 3.23 12.14 -1.50
N SER A 235 2.75 13.16 -0.80
CA SER A 235 3.04 14.56 -1.03
C SER A 235 4.12 15.13 -0.10
N ARG A 236 4.51 16.39 -0.36
CA ARG A 236 5.43 17.13 0.49
C ARG A 236 4.83 17.45 1.87
N GLY A 237 3.50 17.42 2.01
CA GLY A 237 2.80 17.61 3.28
C GLY A 237 3.19 16.61 4.37
N SER A 238 3.65 15.41 3.97
CA SER A 238 4.14 14.38 4.90
C SER A 238 5.68 14.30 5.02
N ALA A 239 6.43 15.29 4.52
CA ALA A 239 7.90 15.21 4.43
C ALA A 239 8.61 14.99 5.77
N TYR A 240 7.99 15.39 6.88
CA TYR A 240 8.54 15.20 8.23
C TYR A 240 7.96 13.99 8.97
N LEU A 241 7.13 13.18 8.29
CA LEU A 241 6.50 11.99 8.87
C LEU A 241 7.22 10.73 8.37
N THR A 242 7.81 9.98 9.30
CA THR A 242 8.44 8.68 9.01
C THR A 242 8.38 7.74 10.20
N GLY A 243 8.26 6.44 9.96
CA GLY A 243 8.22 5.40 10.99
C GLY A 243 6.87 5.24 11.69
N THR A 244 5.82 5.87 11.18
CA THR A 244 4.49 5.86 11.81
C THR A 244 3.60 4.80 11.20
N VAL A 245 2.82 4.13 12.05
CA VAL A 245 1.66 3.31 11.67
C VAL A 245 0.41 4.12 11.97
N ILE A 246 -0.36 4.48 10.95
CA ILE A 246 -1.54 5.34 11.05
C ILE A 246 -2.79 4.44 11.01
N PRO A 247 -3.54 4.30 12.13
CA PRO A 247 -4.85 3.66 12.08
C PRO A 247 -5.78 4.48 11.18
N PHE A 248 -6.38 3.80 10.20
CA PHE A 248 -7.28 4.42 9.23
C PHE A 248 -8.51 3.54 9.05
N ASP A 249 -9.41 3.57 10.04
CA ASP A 249 -10.38 2.52 10.32
C ASP A 249 -11.73 3.04 10.82
N GLY A 250 -11.97 4.33 10.70
CA GLY A 250 -13.19 4.96 11.23
C GLY A 250 -13.32 4.88 12.76
N GLY A 251 -12.20 4.70 13.47
CA GLY A 251 -12.14 4.59 14.93
C GLY A 251 -12.41 3.16 15.45
N LEU A 252 -12.46 2.16 14.58
CA LEU A 252 -12.74 0.77 14.96
C LEU A 252 -11.75 0.23 16.02
N SER A 253 -10.47 0.57 15.90
CA SER A 253 -9.41 0.16 16.83
C SER A 253 -9.51 0.80 18.22
N LEU A 254 -10.34 1.83 18.40
CA LEU A 254 -10.57 2.44 19.70
C LEU A 254 -11.65 1.71 20.53
N THR A 255 -12.42 0.84 19.88
CA THR A 255 -13.58 0.16 20.48
C THR A 255 -13.38 -1.35 20.65
N ARG A 256 -12.21 -1.86 20.34
CA ARG A 256 -11.82 -3.28 20.45
C ARG A 256 -10.82 -3.52 21.56
#